data_8dba7aaaf9da5a8e03841fe7a88e8557
#
_entry.id   8dba7aaaf9da5a8e03841fe7a88e8557
#
_cell.length_a   1.000
_cell.length_b   1.000
_cell.length_c   1.000
_cell.angle_alpha   90.00
_cell.angle_beta   90.00
_cell.angle_gamma   90.00
#
_symmetry.space_group_name_H-M   'P 1'
#
loop_
_entity.id
_entity.type
_entity.pdbx_description
1 polymer ?
#
loop_
_entity_poly.entity_id
_entity_poly.type
_entity_poly.pdbx_seq_one_letter_code
_entity_poly.pdbx_strand_id
1 'polypeptide(L)'
;MFKYIWLYFKRRPLRILAFILVVALGVGASMILGSIFLSFGETRNRISAVNESWITIQYLSSNGRDSRLDEVIEKTLSETFGFSDAIKVDIAYLSYNLFGSARANFPVYGIRQTDIPRLLRESEMQIARGTVFERDSRDIMVSGSFLKADRLEVGQIYEETLEMSTPGQYSIVASLKGPSIFGLGPAGISSGGGTYGYMIFAREGFLMAVENELKNALVEYMPSITVNGPASSIDRIREQYAGYYTGVFFVNLVVALIFTVGLTMLNSVSLRERRKEYGVMSAVGYTGGSLKVRLLIESSIQATLGWIAGFLAGVWTISVLEKRFFEPAGLFLRNDPVGSFYTLIIPLAVVLLTQFLITGHLKRDLINLLRSASREKGIFRSRFRDIHTG
;
A
#
# COMPACT_ATOMS: atom_id res chain seq x y z
N MET A 1 -39.62 -14.17 11.11
CA MET A 1 -38.82 -13.04 10.56
C MET A 1 -37.96 -13.47 9.39
N PHE A 2 -37.10 -14.45 9.51
CA PHE A 2 -36.20 -14.95 8.44
C PHE A 2 -36.94 -15.42 7.17
N LYS A 3 -38.07 -16.11 7.29
CA LYS A 3 -38.87 -16.57 6.14
C LYS A 3 -39.31 -15.42 5.21
N TYR A 4 -39.62 -14.24 5.76
CA TYR A 4 -40.00 -13.07 4.97
C TYR A 4 -38.82 -12.37 4.30
N ILE A 5 -37.65 -12.39 4.94
CA ILE A 5 -36.42 -11.87 4.33
C ILE A 5 -36.05 -12.75 3.14
N TRP A 6 -36.09 -14.07 3.29
CA TRP A 6 -35.86 -15.02 2.21
C TRP A 6 -36.83 -14.86 1.02
N LEU A 7 -38.14 -14.67 1.30
CA LEU A 7 -39.13 -14.40 0.26
C LEU A 7 -38.84 -13.10 -0.49
N TYR A 8 -38.35 -12.07 0.18
CA TYR A 8 -37.97 -10.82 -0.46
C TYR A 8 -36.76 -11.04 -1.39
N PHE A 9 -35.74 -11.78 -0.95
CA PHE A 9 -34.62 -12.14 -1.77
C PHE A 9 -35.01 -12.88 -3.04
N LYS A 10 -35.97 -13.79 -2.93
CA LYS A 10 -36.49 -14.56 -4.08
C LYS A 10 -37.31 -13.70 -5.05
N ARG A 11 -38.05 -12.70 -4.55
CA ARG A 11 -38.93 -11.87 -5.39
C ARG A 11 -38.22 -10.76 -6.16
N ARG A 12 -37.08 -10.28 -5.69
CA ARG A 12 -36.34 -9.15 -6.31
C ARG A 12 -34.81 -9.41 -6.40
N PRO A 13 -34.38 -10.50 -7.06
CA PRO A 13 -32.99 -10.93 -7.06
C PRO A 13 -32.05 -9.91 -7.71
N LEU A 14 -32.47 -9.28 -8.81
CA LEU A 14 -31.62 -8.30 -9.55
C LEU A 14 -31.24 -7.09 -8.70
N ARG A 15 -32.14 -6.61 -7.85
CA ARG A 15 -31.89 -5.45 -6.99
C ARG A 15 -30.93 -5.78 -5.87
N ILE A 16 -31.09 -6.94 -5.26
CA ILE A 16 -30.20 -7.44 -4.21
C ILE A 16 -28.82 -7.69 -4.79
N LEU A 17 -28.77 -8.31 -5.97
CA LEU A 17 -27.53 -8.52 -6.70
C LEU A 17 -26.83 -7.19 -7.01
N ALA A 18 -27.56 -6.17 -7.47
CA ALA A 18 -27.00 -4.84 -7.73
C ALA A 18 -26.41 -4.21 -6.46
N PHE A 19 -27.10 -4.32 -5.31
CA PHE A 19 -26.60 -3.82 -4.04
C PHE A 19 -25.32 -4.55 -3.61
N ILE A 20 -25.33 -5.90 -3.65
CA ILE A 20 -24.17 -6.74 -3.35
C ILE A 20 -23.00 -6.39 -4.27
N LEU A 21 -23.26 -6.20 -5.56
CA LEU A 21 -22.25 -5.89 -6.57
C LEU A 21 -21.59 -4.52 -6.32
N VAL A 22 -22.38 -3.49 -5.97
CA VAL A 22 -21.86 -2.15 -5.65
C VAL A 22 -20.98 -2.20 -4.40
N VAL A 23 -21.41 -2.90 -3.33
CA VAL A 23 -20.57 -3.08 -2.13
C VAL A 23 -19.30 -3.85 -2.48
N ALA A 24 -19.42 -4.93 -3.25
CA ALA A 24 -18.28 -5.75 -3.67
C ALA A 24 -17.26 -4.96 -4.49
N LEU A 25 -17.74 -4.11 -5.42
CA LEU A 25 -16.84 -3.23 -6.19
C LEU A 25 -16.12 -2.22 -5.29
N GLY A 26 -16.82 -1.61 -4.33
CA GLY A 26 -16.21 -0.68 -3.39
C GLY A 26 -15.11 -1.32 -2.55
N VAL A 27 -15.39 -2.50 -2.00
CA VAL A 27 -14.43 -3.27 -1.20
C VAL A 27 -13.25 -3.72 -2.04
N GLY A 28 -13.50 -4.30 -3.22
CA GLY A 28 -12.45 -4.76 -4.15
C GLY A 28 -11.55 -3.60 -4.61
N ALA A 29 -12.13 -2.46 -4.99
CA ALA A 29 -11.37 -1.27 -5.39
C ALA A 29 -10.48 -0.75 -4.24
N SER A 30 -11.01 -0.67 -3.02
CA SER A 30 -10.23 -0.29 -1.83
C SER A 30 -9.04 -1.21 -1.59
N MET A 31 -9.23 -2.52 -1.69
CA MET A 31 -8.16 -3.51 -1.52
C MET A 31 -7.07 -3.37 -2.58
N ILE A 32 -7.46 -3.25 -3.84
CA ILE A 32 -6.52 -3.12 -4.96
C ILE A 32 -5.70 -1.83 -4.82
N LEU A 33 -6.35 -0.69 -4.57
CA LEU A 33 -5.67 0.59 -4.37
C LEU A 33 -4.72 0.54 -3.17
N GLY A 34 -5.17 -0.01 -2.04
CA GLY A 34 -4.33 -0.20 -0.86
C GLY A 34 -3.09 -1.04 -1.14
N SER A 35 -3.24 -2.17 -1.84
CA SER A 35 -2.13 -3.05 -2.20
C SER A 35 -1.13 -2.37 -3.15
N ILE A 36 -1.61 -1.57 -4.11
CA ILE A 36 -0.74 -0.80 -5.01
C ILE A 36 0.08 0.23 -4.22
N PHE A 37 -0.55 0.99 -3.32
CA PHE A 37 0.16 1.95 -2.49
C PHE A 37 1.26 1.29 -1.64
N LEU A 38 0.96 0.15 -1.02
CA LEU A 38 1.93 -0.59 -0.22
C LEU A 38 3.05 -1.21 -1.04
N SER A 39 2.79 -1.58 -2.31
CA SER A 39 3.81 -2.09 -3.22
C SER A 39 4.95 -1.11 -3.45
N PHE A 40 4.65 0.18 -3.56
CA PHE A 40 5.70 1.21 -3.66
C PHE A 40 6.58 1.26 -2.41
N GLY A 41 5.96 1.17 -1.23
CA GLY A 41 6.68 1.10 0.04
C GLY A 41 7.57 -0.14 0.14
N GLU A 42 7.06 -1.30 -0.21
CA GLU A 42 7.80 -2.56 -0.17
C GLU A 42 9.01 -2.55 -1.11
N THR A 43 8.86 -2.07 -2.34
CA THR A 43 9.97 -1.97 -3.29
C THR A 43 11.07 -1.05 -2.76
N ARG A 44 10.69 0.11 -2.22
CA ARG A 44 11.64 1.03 -1.61
C ARG A 44 12.33 0.44 -0.39
N ASN A 45 11.61 -0.32 0.43
CA ASN A 45 12.19 -1.04 1.58
C ASN A 45 13.21 -2.07 1.13
N ARG A 46 12.99 -2.81 0.06
CA ARG A 46 13.96 -3.77 -0.48
C ARG A 46 15.22 -3.10 -1.02
N ILE A 47 15.12 -1.89 -1.56
CA ILE A 47 16.28 -1.08 -1.92
C ILE A 47 17.05 -0.68 -0.66
N SER A 48 16.35 -0.36 0.43
CA SER A 48 16.94 0.02 1.71
C SER A 48 17.38 -1.17 2.57
N ALA A 49 16.89 -2.38 2.30
CA ALA A 49 17.17 -3.59 3.09
C ALA A 49 18.66 -3.97 3.11
N VAL A 50 19.42 -3.50 2.14
CA VAL A 50 20.87 -3.64 2.13
C VAL A 50 21.53 -3.02 3.37
N ASN A 51 20.92 -1.97 3.95
CA ASN A 51 21.41 -1.33 5.18
C ASN A 51 21.14 -2.17 6.44
N GLU A 52 20.41 -3.28 6.34
CA GLU A 52 20.24 -4.25 7.43
C GLU A 52 21.48 -5.16 7.57
N SER A 53 22.28 -5.29 6.52
CA SER A 53 23.45 -6.16 6.47
C SER A 53 24.76 -5.43 6.83
N TRP A 54 24.83 -4.12 6.60
CA TRP A 54 25.99 -3.29 6.91
C TRP A 54 25.61 -1.82 7.10
N ILE A 55 26.49 -1.05 7.68
CA ILE A 55 26.35 0.41 7.80
C ILE A 55 27.06 1.05 6.62
N THR A 56 26.41 2.03 5.99
CA THR A 56 27.01 2.81 4.90
C THR A 56 27.25 4.25 5.37
N ILE A 57 28.48 4.72 5.31
CA ILE A 57 28.80 6.15 5.41
C ILE A 57 28.96 6.67 3.99
N GLN A 58 28.21 7.70 3.62
CA GLN A 58 28.25 8.33 2.29
C GLN A 58 28.64 9.79 2.42
N TYR A 59 29.53 10.25 1.54
CA TYR A 59 29.83 11.68 1.40
C TYR A 59 28.71 12.39 0.65
N LEU A 60 28.24 13.52 1.18
CA LEU A 60 27.19 14.33 0.53
C LEU A 60 27.75 15.30 -0.50
N SER A 61 29.07 15.53 -0.48
CA SER A 61 29.75 16.45 -1.42
C SER A 61 30.09 15.74 -2.72
N SER A 62 29.70 16.33 -3.85
CA SER A 62 30.12 15.90 -5.19
C SER A 62 31.59 16.23 -5.53
N ASN A 63 32.28 16.96 -4.66
CA ASN A 63 33.66 17.44 -4.92
C ASN A 63 34.72 16.39 -4.69
N GLY A 64 34.35 15.12 -4.57
CA GLY A 64 35.28 14.03 -4.39
C GLY A 64 35.61 13.71 -2.93
N ARG A 65 36.60 12.87 -2.73
CA ARG A 65 37.02 12.32 -1.46
C ARG A 65 37.75 13.38 -0.63
N ASP A 66 37.31 13.66 0.57
CA ASP A 66 38.01 14.51 1.54
C ASP A 66 38.94 13.63 2.41
N SER A 67 40.25 13.76 2.21
CA SER A 67 41.24 12.97 2.93
C SER A 67 41.25 13.24 4.44
N ARG A 68 40.88 14.45 4.88
CA ARG A 68 40.78 14.77 6.32
C ARG A 68 39.59 14.04 6.95
N LEU A 69 38.49 14.01 6.25
CA LEU A 69 37.31 13.32 6.71
C LEU A 69 37.50 11.80 6.71
N ASP A 70 38.24 11.26 5.72
CA ASP A 70 38.67 9.86 5.72
C ASP A 70 39.44 9.50 6.98
N GLU A 71 40.42 10.33 7.38
CA GLU A 71 41.23 10.10 8.58
C GLU A 71 40.39 10.11 9.86
N VAL A 72 39.43 11.04 9.96
CA VAL A 72 38.47 11.09 11.08
C VAL A 72 37.60 9.84 11.12
N ILE A 73 37.06 9.43 9.99
CA ILE A 73 36.22 8.24 9.91
C ILE A 73 37.00 6.99 10.28
N GLU A 74 38.19 6.80 9.73
CA GLU A 74 39.04 5.62 10.01
C GLU A 74 39.46 5.56 11.48
N LYS A 75 39.81 6.71 12.08
CA LYS A 75 40.11 6.80 13.52
C LYS A 75 38.86 6.42 14.35
N THR A 76 37.71 7.01 14.06
CA THR A 76 36.46 6.71 14.77
C THR A 76 36.08 5.23 14.66
N LEU A 77 36.24 4.64 13.48
CA LEU A 77 35.99 3.20 13.26
C LEU A 77 36.91 2.34 14.13
N SER A 78 38.20 2.68 14.24
CA SER A 78 39.14 1.92 15.05
C SER A 78 38.86 1.98 16.56
N GLU A 79 38.20 3.03 17.02
CA GLU A 79 37.82 3.26 18.42
C GLU A 79 36.41 2.69 18.75
N THR A 80 35.56 2.42 17.73
CA THR A 80 34.18 1.97 17.91
C THR A 80 34.10 0.51 18.39
N PHE A 81 33.42 0.30 19.51
CA PHE A 81 33.24 -1.05 20.04
C PHE A 81 32.33 -1.90 19.14
N GLY A 82 32.73 -3.14 18.88
CA GLY A 82 31.95 -4.05 18.02
C GLY A 82 32.21 -3.90 16.53
N PHE A 83 33.03 -2.92 16.12
CA PHE A 83 33.53 -2.80 14.76
C PHE A 83 34.31 -4.06 14.35
N SER A 84 34.14 -4.52 13.12
CA SER A 84 34.82 -5.69 12.57
C SER A 84 35.74 -5.29 11.42
N ASP A 85 35.19 -4.61 10.42
CA ASP A 85 35.92 -4.25 9.21
C ASP A 85 35.17 -3.17 8.41
N ALA A 86 35.89 -2.48 7.51
CA ALA A 86 35.31 -1.50 6.60
C ALA A 86 35.87 -1.60 5.20
N ILE A 87 35.04 -1.47 4.20
CA ILE A 87 35.41 -1.44 2.78
C ILE A 87 35.15 -0.05 2.23
N LYS A 88 36.15 0.56 1.60
CA LYS A 88 35.95 1.80 0.85
C LYS A 88 35.24 1.49 -0.43
N VAL A 89 34.14 2.23 -0.71
CA VAL A 89 33.30 2.00 -1.85
C VAL A 89 33.02 3.28 -2.63
N ASP A 90 32.89 3.12 -3.91
CA ASP A 90 32.30 4.12 -4.79
C ASP A 90 30.82 3.77 -4.96
N ILE A 91 29.94 4.74 -4.97
CA ILE A 91 28.51 4.50 -5.09
C ILE A 91 28.00 5.22 -6.33
N ALA A 92 27.64 4.46 -7.33
CA ALA A 92 26.87 4.94 -8.48
C ALA A 92 25.40 4.70 -8.23
N TYR A 93 24.56 5.59 -8.74
CA TYR A 93 23.10 5.43 -8.66
C TYR A 93 22.55 5.20 -10.05
N LEU A 94 21.80 4.13 -10.22
CA LEU A 94 21.06 3.84 -11.45
C LEU A 94 19.57 4.00 -11.21
N SER A 95 18.85 4.35 -12.26
CA SER A 95 17.39 4.49 -12.17
C SER A 95 16.72 3.13 -12.23
N TYR A 96 15.73 2.93 -11.37
CA TYR A 96 14.94 1.72 -11.26
C TYR A 96 13.48 2.02 -11.60
N ASN A 97 12.93 1.33 -12.57
CA ASN A 97 11.53 1.49 -12.93
C ASN A 97 10.62 0.86 -11.86
N LEU A 98 9.78 1.69 -11.22
CA LEU A 98 8.81 1.22 -10.23
C LEU A 98 7.49 0.83 -10.90
N PHE A 99 6.87 1.77 -11.60
CA PHE A 99 5.60 1.56 -12.29
C PHE A 99 5.34 2.70 -13.28
N GLY A 100 5.08 2.37 -14.53
CA GLY A 100 4.83 3.37 -15.58
C GLY A 100 6.01 4.31 -15.79
N SER A 101 5.87 5.57 -15.42
CA SER A 101 6.93 6.59 -15.47
C SER A 101 7.64 6.85 -14.14
N ALA A 102 7.19 6.19 -13.05
CA ALA A 102 7.80 6.37 -11.75
C ALA A 102 9.13 5.61 -11.67
N ARG A 103 10.19 6.31 -11.28
CA ARG A 103 11.54 5.75 -11.11
C ARG A 103 12.04 5.99 -9.69
N ALA A 104 12.88 5.10 -9.21
CA ALA A 104 13.66 5.28 -8.00
C ALA A 104 15.13 5.00 -8.29
N ASN A 105 16.01 5.65 -7.58
CA ASN A 105 17.44 5.35 -7.68
C ASN A 105 17.80 4.17 -6.78
N PHE A 106 18.63 3.27 -7.25
CA PHE A 106 19.21 2.20 -6.45
C PHE A 106 20.72 2.25 -6.52
N PRO A 107 21.42 1.88 -5.44
CA PRO A 107 22.88 1.95 -5.38
C PRO A 107 23.52 0.80 -6.14
N VAL A 108 24.60 1.13 -6.85
CA VAL A 108 25.58 0.18 -7.37
C VAL A 108 26.90 0.47 -6.66
N TYR A 109 27.35 -0.49 -5.88
CA TYR A 109 28.57 -0.36 -5.08
C TYR A 109 29.78 -0.79 -5.88
N GLY A 110 30.70 0.14 -6.11
CA GLY A 110 32.00 -0.10 -6.71
C GLY A 110 32.93 -0.68 -5.69
N ILE A 111 33.36 -1.92 -5.87
CA ILE A 111 34.14 -2.70 -4.90
C ILE A 111 35.24 -3.50 -5.60
N ARG A 112 36.20 -3.98 -4.81
CA ARG A 112 37.20 -4.93 -5.30
C ARG A 112 36.58 -6.32 -5.46
N GLN A 113 37.02 -7.07 -6.45
CA GLN A 113 36.54 -8.45 -6.70
C GLN A 113 36.70 -9.35 -5.46
N THR A 114 37.72 -9.15 -4.67
CA THR A 114 38.03 -9.89 -3.43
C THR A 114 36.91 -9.77 -2.39
N ASP A 115 36.17 -8.67 -2.42
CA ASP A 115 35.16 -8.34 -1.42
C ASP A 115 33.78 -8.89 -1.81
N ILE A 116 33.57 -9.28 -3.08
CA ILE A 116 32.29 -9.78 -3.60
C ILE A 116 31.73 -10.99 -2.81
N PRO A 117 32.50 -12.07 -2.55
CA PRO A 117 31.95 -13.23 -1.85
C PRO A 117 31.45 -12.91 -0.45
N ARG A 118 32.12 -11.96 0.22
CA ARG A 118 31.71 -11.49 1.53
C ARG A 118 30.39 -10.73 1.45
N LEU A 119 30.31 -9.74 0.55
CA LEU A 119 29.10 -8.92 0.40
C LEU A 119 27.88 -9.75 0.02
N LEU A 120 28.04 -10.70 -0.89
CA LEU A 120 26.96 -11.61 -1.29
C LEU A 120 26.47 -12.46 -0.10
N ARG A 121 27.39 -12.93 0.74
CA ARG A 121 27.03 -13.70 1.93
C ARG A 121 26.30 -12.85 2.99
N GLU A 122 26.83 -11.67 3.31
CA GLU A 122 26.25 -10.77 4.33
C GLU A 122 24.85 -10.23 3.91
N SER A 123 24.62 -10.05 2.61
CA SER A 123 23.35 -9.60 2.08
C SER A 123 22.37 -10.73 1.71
N GLU A 124 22.72 -12.00 1.95
CA GLU A 124 21.95 -13.17 1.52
C GLU A 124 21.67 -13.20 0.01
N MET A 125 22.57 -12.61 -0.78
CA MET A 125 22.46 -12.55 -2.24
C MET A 125 23.29 -13.64 -2.90
N GLN A 126 22.87 -14.08 -4.08
CA GLN A 126 23.55 -15.09 -4.89
C GLN A 126 23.60 -14.66 -6.35
N ILE A 127 24.64 -15.06 -7.05
CA ILE A 127 24.70 -14.92 -8.51
C ILE A 127 23.77 -15.94 -9.12
N ALA A 128 22.67 -15.51 -9.75
CA ALA A 128 21.70 -16.38 -10.38
C ALA A 128 22.13 -16.76 -11.82
N ARG A 129 22.77 -15.81 -12.53
CA ARG A 129 23.22 -16.00 -13.91
C ARG A 129 24.34 -15.01 -14.21
N GLY A 130 25.28 -15.41 -15.06
CA GLY A 130 26.40 -14.56 -15.49
C GLY A 130 27.68 -14.81 -14.71
N THR A 131 28.60 -13.86 -14.80
CA THR A 131 29.94 -13.92 -14.21
C THR A 131 30.25 -12.69 -13.39
N VAL A 132 31.29 -12.72 -12.59
CA VAL A 132 31.81 -11.56 -11.87
C VAL A 132 32.42 -10.59 -12.86
N PHE A 133 32.29 -9.27 -12.61
CA PHE A 133 32.85 -8.21 -13.44
C PHE A 133 34.38 -8.26 -13.50
N GLU A 134 34.94 -7.74 -14.58
CA GLU A 134 36.37 -7.59 -14.72
C GLU A 134 36.87 -6.28 -14.06
N ARG A 135 38.17 -6.26 -13.73
CA ARG A 135 38.81 -5.09 -13.13
C ARG A 135 38.84 -3.95 -14.16
N ASP A 136 38.57 -2.73 -13.72
CA ASP A 136 38.58 -1.51 -14.54
C ASP A 136 37.59 -1.46 -15.71
N SER A 137 36.55 -2.32 -15.71
CA SER A 137 35.46 -2.28 -16.67
C SER A 137 34.30 -1.43 -16.15
N ARG A 138 33.31 -1.19 -17.00
CA ARG A 138 31.98 -0.66 -16.59
C ARG A 138 30.94 -1.76 -16.45
N ASP A 139 31.40 -2.94 -16.10
CA ASP A 139 30.57 -4.12 -15.91
C ASP A 139 29.87 -4.05 -14.57
N ILE A 140 28.58 -4.37 -14.55
CA ILE A 140 27.79 -4.37 -13.34
C ILE A 140 27.04 -5.69 -13.16
N MET A 141 26.92 -6.10 -11.91
CA MET A 141 26.07 -7.17 -11.45
C MET A 141 24.87 -6.53 -10.79
N VAL A 142 23.66 -6.82 -11.23
CA VAL A 142 22.45 -6.15 -10.73
C VAL A 142 21.40 -7.15 -10.26
N SER A 143 20.53 -6.73 -9.35
CA SER A 143 19.41 -7.56 -8.89
C SER A 143 18.51 -7.96 -10.04
N GLY A 144 17.99 -9.19 -10.02
CA GLY A 144 17.09 -9.71 -11.04
C GLY A 144 15.79 -8.91 -11.16
N SER A 145 15.38 -8.22 -10.10
CA SER A 145 14.23 -7.30 -10.11
C SER A 145 14.47 -6.11 -11.03
N PHE A 146 15.69 -5.55 -11.03
CA PHE A 146 16.08 -4.47 -11.93
C PHE A 146 15.99 -4.91 -13.39
N LEU A 147 16.55 -6.10 -13.71
CA LEU A 147 16.52 -6.63 -15.08
C LEU A 147 15.09 -6.81 -15.59
N LYS A 148 14.21 -7.33 -14.75
CA LYS A 148 12.80 -7.51 -15.11
C LYS A 148 12.08 -6.18 -15.32
N ALA A 149 12.31 -5.20 -14.44
CA ALA A 149 11.65 -3.90 -14.50
C ALA A 149 12.00 -3.12 -15.78
N ASP A 150 13.26 -3.15 -16.18
CA ASP A 150 13.76 -2.46 -17.39
C ASP A 150 13.80 -3.37 -18.64
N ARG A 151 13.32 -4.61 -18.53
CA ARG A 151 13.27 -5.62 -19.61
C ARG A 151 14.65 -5.88 -20.21
N LEU A 152 15.65 -5.97 -19.35
CA LEU A 152 17.04 -6.19 -19.70
C LEU A 152 17.44 -7.64 -19.45
N GLU A 153 18.48 -8.07 -20.15
CA GLU A 153 19.09 -9.39 -19.99
C GLU A 153 20.59 -9.26 -19.68
N VAL A 154 21.16 -10.30 -19.07
CA VAL A 154 22.61 -10.40 -18.88
C VAL A 154 23.28 -10.43 -20.24
N GLY A 155 24.32 -9.61 -20.42
CA GLY A 155 25.03 -9.38 -21.67
C GLY A 155 24.59 -8.11 -22.43
N GLN A 156 23.54 -7.41 -21.99
CA GLN A 156 23.11 -6.16 -22.59
C GLN A 156 23.80 -4.95 -21.95
N ILE A 157 23.83 -3.85 -22.70
CA ILE A 157 24.32 -2.55 -22.23
C ILE A 157 23.12 -1.75 -21.73
N TYR A 158 23.23 -1.23 -20.53
CA TYR A 158 22.30 -0.27 -19.94
C TYR A 158 22.87 1.14 -20.03
N GLU A 159 22.09 2.07 -20.56
CA GLU A 159 22.46 3.48 -20.67
C GLU A 159 21.67 4.30 -19.66
N GLU A 160 22.37 4.89 -18.69
CA GLU A 160 21.77 5.79 -17.70
C GLU A 160 21.93 7.24 -18.16
N THR A 161 20.81 7.93 -18.35
CA THR A 161 20.78 9.31 -18.88
C THR A 161 20.20 10.33 -17.92
N LEU A 162 19.68 9.91 -16.76
CA LEU A 162 19.02 10.80 -15.82
C LEU A 162 20.03 11.62 -15.01
N GLU A 163 19.78 12.92 -14.87
CA GLU A 163 20.64 13.84 -14.10
C GLU A 163 20.77 13.48 -12.60
N MET A 164 19.74 12.84 -12.03
CA MET A 164 19.74 12.41 -10.62
C MET A 164 20.44 11.07 -10.40
N SER A 165 20.95 10.46 -11.45
CA SER A 165 21.67 9.18 -11.46
C SER A 165 23.12 9.40 -11.88
N THR A 166 23.93 8.34 -11.84
CA THR A 166 25.29 8.38 -12.37
C THR A 166 25.26 8.07 -13.87
N PRO A 167 25.37 9.07 -14.75
CA PRO A 167 25.19 8.87 -16.17
C PRO A 167 26.34 8.02 -16.76
N GLY A 168 26.00 7.20 -17.74
CA GLY A 168 26.98 6.35 -18.41
C GLY A 168 26.38 5.09 -19.02
N GLN A 169 27.25 4.39 -19.73
CA GLN A 169 26.93 3.06 -20.27
C GLN A 169 27.52 1.98 -19.36
N TYR A 170 26.70 1.01 -19.00
CA TYR A 170 27.02 -0.07 -18.08
C TYR A 170 26.73 -1.42 -18.75
N SER A 171 27.70 -2.33 -18.77
CA SER A 171 27.53 -3.70 -19.24
C SER A 171 26.97 -4.56 -18.12
N ILE A 172 25.85 -5.22 -18.34
CA ILE A 172 25.24 -6.13 -17.36
C ILE A 172 25.87 -7.51 -17.49
N VAL A 173 26.76 -7.85 -16.57
CA VAL A 173 27.50 -9.14 -16.64
C VAL A 173 26.89 -10.23 -15.77
N ALA A 174 26.11 -9.88 -14.74
CA ALA A 174 25.42 -10.88 -13.91
C ALA A 174 24.09 -10.38 -13.35
N SER A 175 23.22 -11.34 -13.05
CA SER A 175 21.97 -11.18 -12.31
C SER A 175 22.16 -11.69 -10.89
N LEU A 176 21.78 -10.88 -9.90
CA LEU A 176 21.76 -11.22 -8.48
C LEU A 176 20.36 -11.62 -8.05
N LYS A 177 20.25 -12.64 -7.20
CA LYS A 177 19.01 -13.10 -6.58
C LYS A 177 19.12 -13.03 -5.06
N GLY A 178 18.15 -12.42 -4.39
CA GLY A 178 18.07 -12.30 -2.95
C GLY A 178 17.01 -11.31 -2.48
N PRO A 179 17.00 -10.97 -1.19
CA PRO A 179 15.98 -10.10 -0.60
C PRO A 179 16.15 -8.62 -0.95
N SER A 180 17.38 -8.17 -1.21
CA SER A 180 17.74 -6.77 -1.41
C SER A 180 17.84 -6.38 -2.89
N ILE A 181 17.64 -5.11 -3.21
CA ILE A 181 17.77 -4.56 -4.56
C ILE A 181 18.96 -3.62 -4.59
N PHE A 182 20.09 -4.08 -5.13
CA PHE A 182 21.30 -3.31 -5.35
C PHE A 182 22.13 -3.88 -6.49
N GLY A 183 23.15 -3.17 -6.87
CA GLY A 183 24.16 -3.64 -7.82
C GLY A 183 25.57 -3.63 -7.24
N LEU A 184 26.45 -4.36 -7.88
CA LEU A 184 27.88 -4.38 -7.63
C LEU A 184 28.63 -4.09 -8.93
N GLY A 185 29.72 -3.34 -8.85
CA GLY A 185 30.58 -3.04 -9.97
C GLY A 185 32.05 -2.89 -9.53
N PRO A 186 32.99 -2.65 -10.46
CA PRO A 186 34.40 -2.44 -10.13
C PRO A 186 34.58 -1.12 -9.39
N ALA A 187 35.64 -1.06 -8.57
CA ALA A 187 36.04 0.18 -7.93
C ALA A 187 36.30 1.25 -9.00
N GLY A 188 35.85 2.48 -8.76
CA GLY A 188 35.89 3.58 -9.74
C GLY A 188 34.69 3.67 -10.66
N ILE A 189 33.61 2.85 -10.46
CA ILE A 189 32.38 2.88 -11.27
C ILE A 189 31.68 4.24 -11.22
N SER A 190 31.89 5.00 -10.17
CA SER A 190 31.31 6.34 -9.97
C SER A 190 32.04 7.47 -10.72
N SER A 191 33.07 7.15 -11.54
CA SER A 191 33.86 8.13 -12.27
C SER A 191 33.00 8.96 -13.22
N GLY A 192 32.31 9.97 -12.72
CA GLY A 192 31.42 10.82 -13.52
C GLY A 192 30.25 11.43 -12.74
N GLY A 193 30.14 11.24 -11.40
CA GLY A 193 29.08 11.87 -10.62
C GLY A 193 28.49 11.06 -9.46
N GLY A 194 29.11 9.94 -9.10
CA GLY A 194 28.69 9.17 -7.93
C GLY A 194 29.27 9.71 -6.63
N THR A 195 28.95 9.06 -5.54
CA THR A 195 29.44 9.38 -4.20
C THR A 195 30.46 8.36 -3.73
N TYR A 196 31.34 8.78 -2.83
CA TYR A 196 32.27 7.92 -2.14
C TYR A 196 31.75 7.57 -0.75
N GLY A 197 32.23 6.48 -0.17
CA GLY A 197 31.81 6.12 1.16
C GLY A 197 32.52 4.89 1.73
N TYR A 198 31.98 4.43 2.83
CA TYR A 198 32.44 3.22 3.51
C TYR A 198 31.25 2.27 3.71
N MET A 199 31.48 1.00 3.46
CA MET A 199 30.66 -0.10 3.98
C MET A 199 31.31 -0.64 5.24
N ILE A 200 30.58 -0.64 6.34
CA ILE A 200 31.10 -0.97 7.66
C ILE A 200 30.37 -2.22 8.15
N PHE A 201 31.16 -3.20 8.56
CA PHE A 201 30.70 -4.46 9.11
C PHE A 201 30.98 -4.48 10.61
N ALA A 202 30.02 -4.97 11.37
CA ALA A 202 30.13 -5.15 12.80
C ALA A 202 30.21 -6.65 13.16
N ARG A 203 30.62 -6.93 14.37
CA ARG A 203 30.49 -8.28 14.96
C ARG A 203 29.01 -8.63 15.07
N GLU A 204 28.71 -9.91 15.05
CA GLU A 204 27.34 -10.42 15.15
C GLU A 204 26.61 -9.82 16.36
N GLY A 205 25.42 -9.25 16.13
CA GLY A 205 24.59 -8.59 17.14
C GLY A 205 24.95 -7.15 17.50
N PHE A 206 26.09 -6.60 16.99
CA PHE A 206 26.52 -5.23 17.34
C PHE A 206 26.20 -4.18 16.29
N LEU A 207 25.63 -4.53 15.15
CA LEU A 207 25.47 -3.62 14.01
C LEU A 207 24.71 -2.33 14.37
N MET A 208 23.60 -2.43 15.13
CA MET A 208 22.84 -1.25 15.58
C MET A 208 23.60 -0.41 16.60
N ALA A 209 24.38 -1.05 17.49
CA ALA A 209 25.18 -0.35 18.48
C ALA A 209 26.30 0.46 17.80
N VAL A 210 26.99 -0.17 16.86
CA VAL A 210 28.03 0.48 16.03
C VAL A 210 27.44 1.66 15.25
N GLU A 211 26.27 1.52 14.64
CA GLU A 211 25.61 2.62 13.93
C GLU A 211 25.34 3.83 14.84
N ASN A 212 24.77 3.58 16.02
CA ASN A 212 24.48 4.65 16.96
C ASN A 212 25.73 5.32 17.51
N GLU A 213 26.77 4.56 17.80
CA GLU A 213 28.07 5.09 18.25
C GLU A 213 28.71 5.95 17.16
N LEU A 214 28.73 5.49 15.89
CA LEU A 214 29.24 6.25 14.75
C LEU A 214 28.44 7.55 14.53
N LYS A 215 27.12 7.52 14.62
CA LYS A 215 26.28 8.72 14.51
C LYS A 215 26.62 9.75 15.59
N ASN A 216 26.82 9.31 16.81
CA ASN A 216 27.17 10.21 17.91
C ASN A 216 28.58 10.77 17.75
N ALA A 217 29.55 9.94 17.39
CA ALA A 217 30.92 10.37 17.22
C ALA A 217 31.14 11.27 16.00
N LEU A 218 30.34 11.08 14.93
CA LEU A 218 30.45 11.85 13.70
C LEU A 218 29.38 12.95 13.56
N VAL A 219 28.70 13.32 14.66
CA VAL A 219 27.58 14.29 14.65
C VAL A 219 27.97 15.64 14.03
N GLU A 220 29.20 16.11 14.30
CA GLU A 220 29.72 17.37 13.75
C GLU A 220 29.92 17.34 12.23
N TYR A 221 30.09 16.15 11.67
CA TYR A 221 30.31 15.93 10.23
C TYR A 221 29.05 15.57 9.46
N MET A 222 27.90 15.40 10.13
CA MET A 222 26.61 15.07 9.49
C MET A 222 26.18 16.02 8.36
N PRO A 223 26.56 17.31 8.32
CA PRO A 223 26.31 18.14 7.14
C PRO A 223 27.05 17.70 5.87
N SER A 224 28.16 16.94 6.04
CA SER A 224 29.02 16.48 4.94
C SER A 224 28.93 15.00 4.63
N ILE A 225 28.33 14.22 5.55
CA ILE A 225 28.20 12.76 5.42
C ILE A 225 26.80 12.31 5.85
N THR A 226 26.43 11.13 5.39
CA THR A 226 25.23 10.43 5.88
C THR A 226 25.63 9.05 6.38
N VAL A 227 25.16 8.68 7.57
CA VAL A 227 25.34 7.35 8.16
C VAL A 227 24.01 6.60 8.07
N ASN A 228 23.97 5.57 7.26
CA ASN A 228 22.80 4.72 7.05
C ASN A 228 23.10 3.28 7.48
N GLY A 229 22.28 2.75 8.37
CA GLY A 229 22.38 1.39 8.85
C GLY A 229 21.03 0.87 9.31
N PRO A 230 20.97 -0.25 10.07
CA PRO A 230 19.73 -0.87 10.48
C PRO A 230 18.84 0.04 11.35
N ALA A 231 19.44 0.80 12.30
CA ALA A 231 18.68 1.72 13.15
C ALA A 231 18.00 2.83 12.34
N SER A 232 18.76 3.50 11.45
CA SER A 232 18.20 4.51 10.53
C SER A 232 17.14 3.93 9.60
N SER A 233 17.33 2.69 9.16
CA SER A 233 16.40 2.01 8.26
C SER A 233 15.09 1.70 8.97
N ILE A 234 15.13 1.23 10.21
CA ILE A 234 13.93 0.96 11.02
C ILE A 234 13.11 2.24 11.23
N ASP A 235 13.75 3.35 11.61
CA ASP A 235 13.06 4.62 11.83
C ASP A 235 12.46 5.14 10.52
N ARG A 236 13.20 5.11 9.43
CA ARG A 236 12.74 5.50 8.10
C ARG A 236 11.59 4.64 7.60
N ILE A 237 11.68 3.33 7.80
CA ILE A 237 10.63 2.36 7.47
C ILE A 237 9.37 2.69 8.27
N ARG A 238 9.50 2.92 9.59
CA ARG A 238 8.37 3.27 10.46
C ARG A 238 7.67 4.55 10.01
N GLU A 239 8.42 5.61 9.72
CA GLU A 239 7.87 6.88 9.23
C GLU A 239 7.18 6.71 7.86
N GLN A 240 7.81 5.99 6.95
CA GLN A 240 7.26 5.72 5.62
C GLN A 240 5.98 4.90 5.70
N TYR A 241 5.96 3.81 6.48
CA TYR A 241 4.75 3.02 6.67
C TYR A 241 3.63 3.84 7.29
N ALA A 242 3.93 4.70 8.26
CA ALA A 242 2.92 5.63 8.82
C ALA A 242 2.32 6.53 7.72
N GLY A 243 3.15 7.06 6.81
CA GLY A 243 2.71 7.84 5.66
C GLY A 243 1.87 7.03 4.68
N TYR A 244 2.30 5.81 4.32
CA TYR A 244 1.54 4.93 3.43
C TYR A 244 0.21 4.50 4.03
N TYR A 245 0.18 4.08 5.30
CA TYR A 245 -1.07 3.72 5.97
C TYR A 245 -2.02 4.91 6.09
N THR A 246 -1.51 6.10 6.33
CA THR A 246 -2.30 7.33 6.30
C THR A 246 -2.91 7.57 4.91
N GLY A 247 -2.13 7.42 3.84
CA GLY A 247 -2.60 7.52 2.47
C GLY A 247 -3.67 6.47 2.13
N VAL A 248 -3.43 5.21 2.48
CA VAL A 248 -4.39 4.10 2.32
C VAL A 248 -5.68 4.38 3.09
N PHE A 249 -5.58 4.90 4.32
CA PHE A 249 -6.75 5.27 5.12
C PHE A 249 -7.59 6.36 4.44
N PHE A 250 -6.97 7.44 3.94
CA PHE A 250 -7.69 8.51 3.23
C PHE A 250 -8.34 8.03 1.94
N VAL A 251 -7.65 7.21 1.14
CA VAL A 251 -8.22 6.61 -0.07
C VAL A 251 -9.43 5.74 0.27
N ASN A 252 -9.30 4.88 1.28
CA ASN A 252 -10.40 4.04 1.74
C ASN A 252 -11.58 4.87 2.29
N LEU A 253 -11.31 5.97 2.99
CA LEU A 253 -12.34 6.89 3.48
C LEU A 253 -13.11 7.53 2.32
N VAL A 254 -12.42 8.03 1.30
CA VAL A 254 -13.05 8.63 0.11
C VAL A 254 -13.88 7.61 -0.65
N VAL A 255 -13.33 6.42 -0.89
CA VAL A 255 -14.05 5.31 -1.53
C VAL A 255 -15.29 4.93 -0.70
N ALA A 256 -15.15 4.78 0.62
CA ALA A 256 -16.26 4.48 1.52
C ALA A 256 -17.36 5.55 1.45
N LEU A 257 -16.99 6.83 1.42
CA LEU A 257 -17.97 7.93 1.29
C LEU A 257 -18.73 7.87 -0.02
N ILE A 258 -18.05 7.71 -1.16
CA ILE A 258 -18.67 7.63 -2.49
C ILE A 258 -19.66 6.46 -2.55
N PHE A 259 -19.21 5.27 -2.16
CA PHE A 259 -20.06 4.08 -2.18
C PHE A 259 -21.20 4.16 -1.16
N THR A 260 -20.96 4.73 0.03
CA THR A 260 -21.99 4.89 1.05
C THR A 260 -23.09 5.82 0.57
N VAL A 261 -22.78 6.95 -0.06
CA VAL A 261 -23.76 7.87 -0.63
C VAL A 261 -24.56 7.19 -1.74
N GLY A 262 -23.89 6.51 -2.69
CA GLY A 262 -24.55 5.78 -3.77
C GLY A 262 -25.51 4.69 -3.27
N LEU A 263 -25.05 3.87 -2.32
CA LEU A 263 -25.85 2.80 -1.72
C LEU A 263 -27.02 3.34 -0.92
N THR A 264 -26.83 4.47 -0.24
CA THR A 264 -27.89 5.15 0.50
C THR A 264 -28.98 5.67 -0.42
N MET A 265 -28.61 6.21 -1.59
CA MET A 265 -29.58 6.61 -2.63
C MET A 265 -30.37 5.39 -3.16
N LEU A 266 -29.68 4.29 -3.48
CA LEU A 266 -30.34 3.04 -3.91
C LEU A 266 -31.31 2.50 -2.85
N ASN A 267 -30.92 2.55 -1.60
CA ASN A 267 -31.75 2.11 -0.49
C ASN A 267 -32.97 3.03 -0.28
N SER A 268 -32.83 4.34 -0.44
CA SER A 268 -33.91 5.31 -0.36
C SER A 268 -34.95 5.07 -1.47
N VAL A 269 -34.54 4.79 -2.71
CA VAL A 269 -35.45 4.42 -3.81
C VAL A 269 -36.16 3.12 -3.48
N SER A 270 -35.46 2.11 -3.00
CA SER A 270 -36.03 0.83 -2.60
C SER A 270 -37.08 0.99 -1.50
N LEU A 271 -36.85 1.86 -0.52
CA LEU A 271 -37.79 2.14 0.56
C LEU A 271 -39.08 2.83 0.05
N ARG A 272 -38.91 3.79 -0.89
CA ARG A 272 -40.11 4.48 -1.48
C ARG A 272 -41.01 3.52 -2.23
N GLU A 273 -40.46 2.58 -3.00
CA GLU A 273 -41.27 1.59 -3.72
C GLU A 273 -41.96 0.58 -2.79
N ARG A 274 -41.41 0.33 -1.61
CA ARG A 274 -41.97 -0.60 -0.62
C ARG A 274 -42.91 0.07 0.39
N ARG A 275 -43.23 1.36 0.22
CA ARG A 275 -44.14 2.08 1.12
C ARG A 275 -45.47 1.36 1.32
N LYS A 276 -46.07 0.81 0.25
CA LYS A 276 -47.33 0.06 0.33
C LYS A 276 -47.19 -1.21 1.17
N GLU A 277 -46.08 -1.94 1.03
CA GLU A 277 -45.79 -3.15 1.82
C GLU A 277 -45.69 -2.81 3.31
N TYR A 278 -45.01 -1.71 3.65
CA TYR A 278 -44.84 -1.26 5.04
C TYR A 278 -46.16 -0.73 5.62
N GLY A 279 -47.00 -0.09 4.81
CA GLY A 279 -48.34 0.34 5.21
C GLY A 279 -49.23 -0.84 5.59
N VAL A 280 -49.23 -1.91 4.80
CA VAL A 280 -49.96 -3.15 5.10
C VAL A 280 -49.44 -3.81 6.37
N MET A 281 -48.12 -3.90 6.57
CA MET A 281 -47.55 -4.47 7.78
C MET A 281 -47.91 -3.65 9.04
N SER A 282 -47.93 -2.33 8.92
CA SER A 282 -48.32 -1.44 10.00
C SER A 282 -49.83 -1.62 10.32
N ALA A 283 -50.68 -1.82 9.31
CA ALA A 283 -52.08 -2.09 9.50
C ALA A 283 -52.37 -3.43 10.20
N VAL A 284 -51.48 -4.43 10.00
CA VAL A 284 -51.56 -5.74 10.67
C VAL A 284 -50.95 -5.71 12.09
N GLY A 285 -50.47 -4.55 12.56
CA GLY A 285 -50.00 -4.36 13.93
C GLY A 285 -48.50 -4.39 14.15
N TYR A 286 -47.68 -4.38 13.09
CA TYR A 286 -46.22 -4.24 13.26
C TYR A 286 -45.85 -2.84 13.75
N THR A 287 -45.12 -2.76 14.84
CA THR A 287 -44.61 -1.49 15.37
C THR A 287 -43.50 -0.90 14.47
N GLY A 288 -43.36 0.43 14.44
CA GLY A 288 -42.33 1.09 13.68
C GLY A 288 -40.92 0.64 14.08
N GLY A 289 -40.71 0.22 15.36
CA GLY A 289 -39.48 -0.38 15.83
C GLY A 289 -39.16 -1.74 15.19
N SER A 290 -40.15 -2.62 15.09
CA SER A 290 -39.98 -3.95 14.48
C SER A 290 -39.69 -3.86 12.98
N LEU A 291 -40.25 -2.87 12.28
CA LEU A 291 -39.97 -2.62 10.87
C LEU A 291 -38.56 -2.10 10.66
N LYS A 292 -38.04 -1.23 11.56
CA LYS A 292 -36.67 -0.74 11.53
C LYS A 292 -35.66 -1.86 11.72
N VAL A 293 -35.85 -2.71 12.74
CA VAL A 293 -34.98 -3.86 13.02
C VAL A 293 -34.92 -4.80 11.82
N ARG A 294 -36.07 -5.04 11.17
CA ARG A 294 -36.15 -5.88 9.96
C ARG A 294 -35.34 -5.30 8.81
N LEU A 295 -35.47 -4.01 8.53
CA LEU A 295 -34.74 -3.33 7.47
C LEU A 295 -33.21 -3.33 7.75
N LEU A 296 -32.86 -3.18 9.01
CA LEU A 296 -31.47 -3.23 9.45
C LEU A 296 -30.85 -4.61 9.19
N ILE A 297 -31.54 -5.67 9.59
CA ILE A 297 -31.07 -7.04 9.35
C ILE A 297 -30.93 -7.30 7.85
N GLU A 298 -31.92 -6.84 7.05
CA GLU A 298 -31.91 -7.02 5.60
C GLU A 298 -30.71 -6.31 4.95
N SER A 299 -30.45 -5.04 5.29
CA SER A 299 -29.32 -4.29 4.76
C SER A 299 -27.98 -4.81 5.28
N SER A 300 -27.91 -5.28 6.54
CA SER A 300 -26.70 -5.89 7.10
C SER A 300 -26.34 -7.19 6.37
N ILE A 301 -27.30 -8.06 6.09
CA ILE A 301 -27.05 -9.30 5.33
C ILE A 301 -26.53 -8.97 3.92
N GLN A 302 -27.15 -8.00 3.23
CA GLN A 302 -26.73 -7.61 1.89
C GLN A 302 -25.32 -7.00 1.89
N ALA A 303 -25.02 -6.13 2.87
CA ALA A 303 -23.72 -5.49 3.01
C ALA A 303 -22.62 -6.52 3.35
N THR A 304 -22.91 -7.48 4.22
CA THR A 304 -21.97 -8.57 4.56
C THR A 304 -21.69 -9.47 3.37
N LEU A 305 -22.72 -9.88 2.63
CA LEU A 305 -22.54 -10.68 1.42
C LEU A 305 -21.74 -9.92 0.36
N GLY A 306 -22.00 -8.62 0.19
CA GLY A 306 -21.25 -7.75 -0.70
C GLY A 306 -19.78 -7.63 -0.27
N TRP A 307 -19.52 -7.47 1.02
CA TRP A 307 -18.16 -7.42 1.56
C TRP A 307 -17.40 -8.72 1.31
N ILE A 308 -17.99 -9.88 1.61
CA ILE A 308 -17.37 -11.19 1.37
C ILE A 308 -17.06 -11.36 -0.12
N ALA A 309 -18.01 -11.06 -1.00
CA ALA A 309 -17.82 -11.16 -2.44
C ALA A 309 -16.70 -10.22 -2.92
N GLY A 310 -16.69 -8.97 -2.45
CA GLY A 310 -15.67 -7.97 -2.77
C GLY A 310 -14.30 -8.33 -2.25
N PHE A 311 -14.21 -8.87 -1.04
CA PHE A 311 -12.98 -9.35 -0.45
C PHE A 311 -12.37 -10.50 -1.28
N LEU A 312 -13.15 -11.52 -1.59
CA LEU A 312 -12.69 -12.65 -2.40
C LEU A 312 -12.29 -12.21 -3.82
N ALA A 313 -13.09 -11.36 -4.45
CA ALA A 313 -12.77 -10.79 -5.75
C ALA A 313 -11.50 -9.92 -5.70
N GLY A 314 -11.32 -9.11 -4.65
CA GLY A 314 -10.14 -8.30 -4.41
C GLY A 314 -8.87 -9.15 -4.29
N VAL A 315 -8.88 -10.17 -3.43
CA VAL A 315 -7.75 -11.10 -3.27
C VAL A 315 -7.39 -11.79 -4.59
N TRP A 316 -8.40 -12.27 -5.31
CA TRP A 316 -8.19 -12.91 -6.60
C TRP A 316 -7.60 -11.93 -7.63
N THR A 317 -8.13 -10.71 -7.71
CA THR A 317 -7.64 -9.68 -8.64
C THR A 317 -6.21 -9.26 -8.31
N ILE A 318 -5.88 -9.07 -7.03
CA ILE A 318 -4.52 -8.77 -6.57
C ILE A 318 -3.57 -9.88 -7.01
N SER A 319 -3.93 -11.15 -6.81
CA SER A 319 -3.09 -12.29 -7.23
C SER A 319 -2.90 -12.37 -8.75
N VAL A 320 -3.93 -12.01 -9.52
CA VAL A 320 -3.82 -11.96 -11.00
C VAL A 320 -2.93 -10.80 -11.44
N LEU A 321 -3.11 -9.61 -10.84
CA LEU A 321 -2.29 -8.44 -11.11
C LEU A 321 -0.82 -8.70 -10.77
N GLU A 322 -0.55 -9.30 -9.61
CA GLU A 322 0.80 -9.67 -9.18
C GLU A 322 1.48 -10.53 -10.24
N LYS A 323 0.89 -11.67 -10.61
CA LYS A 323 1.48 -12.61 -11.55
C LYS A 323 1.62 -12.08 -12.98
N ARG A 324 0.66 -11.26 -13.44
CA ARG A 324 0.64 -10.82 -14.85
C ARG A 324 1.36 -9.50 -15.11
N PHE A 325 1.41 -8.61 -14.11
CA PHE A 325 1.92 -7.25 -14.32
C PHE A 325 3.07 -6.89 -13.39
N PHE A 326 2.96 -7.21 -12.10
CA PHE A 326 3.95 -6.78 -11.11
C PHE A 326 5.18 -7.69 -11.09
N GLU A 327 5.00 -8.99 -10.99
CA GLU A 327 6.12 -9.94 -10.98
C GLU A 327 6.97 -9.89 -12.26
N PRO A 328 6.40 -9.83 -13.49
CA PRO A 328 7.18 -9.62 -14.70
C PRO A 328 7.91 -8.28 -14.76
N ALA A 329 7.36 -7.25 -14.09
CA ALA A 329 8.00 -5.93 -13.97
C ALA A 329 9.00 -5.84 -12.81
N GLY A 330 9.32 -6.95 -12.15
CA GLY A 330 10.24 -6.96 -11.01
C GLY A 330 9.71 -6.30 -9.74
N LEU A 331 8.42 -5.99 -9.70
CA LEU A 331 7.74 -5.36 -8.57
C LEU A 331 7.04 -6.41 -7.70
N PHE A 332 6.74 -6.03 -6.48
CA PHE A 332 6.07 -6.91 -5.52
C PHE A 332 4.74 -6.30 -5.12
N LEU A 333 3.66 -7.00 -5.41
CA LEU A 333 2.32 -6.61 -4.94
C LEU A 333 1.99 -7.47 -3.72
N ARG A 334 1.91 -6.84 -2.56
CA ARG A 334 1.59 -7.55 -1.32
C ARG A 334 0.14 -7.34 -0.94
N ASN A 335 -0.54 -8.43 -0.61
CA ASN A 335 -1.84 -8.34 0.02
C ASN A 335 -1.65 -7.83 1.46
N ASP A 336 -2.20 -6.65 1.75
CA ASP A 336 -2.10 -6.06 3.09
C ASP A 336 -3.28 -6.53 3.96
N PRO A 337 -3.02 -7.34 5.00
CA PRO A 337 -4.07 -7.77 5.91
C PRO A 337 -4.66 -6.60 6.72
N VAL A 338 -3.87 -5.59 7.05
CA VAL A 338 -4.32 -4.42 7.84
C VAL A 338 -5.21 -3.54 6.98
N GLY A 339 -4.79 -3.20 5.74
CA GLY A 339 -5.61 -2.44 4.79
C GLY A 339 -6.90 -3.17 4.46
N SER A 340 -6.88 -4.52 4.39
CA SER A 340 -8.07 -5.32 4.17
C SER A 340 -9.11 -5.15 5.29
N PHE A 341 -8.70 -4.96 6.54
CA PHE A 341 -9.62 -4.66 7.65
C PHE A 341 -10.27 -3.29 7.52
N TYR A 342 -9.58 -2.28 6.98
CA TYR A 342 -10.17 -0.96 6.75
C TYR A 342 -11.35 -1.01 5.77
N THR A 343 -11.40 -2.00 4.87
CA THR A 343 -12.53 -2.19 3.97
C THR A 343 -13.85 -2.50 4.69
N LEU A 344 -13.80 -2.98 5.96
CA LEU A 344 -14.98 -3.18 6.81
C LEU A 344 -15.70 -1.87 7.14
N ILE A 345 -15.01 -0.72 7.04
CA ILE A 345 -15.63 0.60 7.24
C ILE A 345 -16.76 0.80 6.22
N ILE A 346 -16.63 0.29 4.99
CA ILE A 346 -17.61 0.45 3.92
C ILE A 346 -18.98 -0.15 4.30
N PRO A 347 -19.10 -1.46 4.59
CA PRO A 347 -20.38 -2.04 4.96
C PRO A 347 -20.94 -1.47 6.27
N LEU A 348 -20.07 -1.15 7.23
CA LEU A 348 -20.48 -0.56 8.50
C LEU A 348 -21.09 0.83 8.29
N ALA A 349 -20.44 1.71 7.54
CA ALA A 349 -20.91 3.04 7.21
C ALA A 349 -22.25 2.99 6.44
N VAL A 350 -22.36 2.06 5.48
CA VAL A 350 -23.59 1.83 4.73
C VAL A 350 -24.76 1.46 5.66
N VAL A 351 -24.53 0.52 6.58
CA VAL A 351 -25.57 0.08 7.53
C VAL A 351 -25.98 1.22 8.46
N LEU A 352 -25.03 1.96 9.02
CA LEU A 352 -25.30 3.09 9.92
C LEU A 352 -26.04 4.24 9.22
N LEU A 353 -25.62 4.63 8.02
CA LEU A 353 -26.27 5.70 7.27
C LEU A 353 -27.68 5.29 6.81
N THR A 354 -27.83 4.05 6.40
CA THR A 354 -29.14 3.48 6.07
C THR A 354 -30.09 3.56 7.27
N GLN A 355 -29.62 3.24 8.48
CA GLN A 355 -30.40 3.40 9.71
C GLN A 355 -30.83 4.83 9.96
N PHE A 356 -29.91 5.78 9.83
CA PHE A 356 -30.20 7.19 10.04
C PHE A 356 -31.30 7.70 9.10
N LEU A 357 -31.22 7.35 7.82
CA LEU A 357 -32.22 7.74 6.82
C LEU A 357 -33.57 7.09 7.04
N ILE A 358 -33.59 5.79 7.38
CA ILE A 358 -34.86 5.06 7.70
C ILE A 358 -35.56 5.74 8.88
N THR A 359 -34.77 6.15 9.89
CA THR A 359 -35.37 6.80 11.07
C THR A 359 -35.98 8.15 10.73
N GLY A 360 -35.39 8.94 9.84
CA GLY A 360 -35.89 10.22 9.37
C GLY A 360 -37.17 10.09 8.49
N HIS A 361 -37.15 9.17 7.54
CA HIS A 361 -38.26 8.98 6.60
C HIS A 361 -39.48 8.29 7.22
N LEU A 362 -39.29 7.25 8.02
CA LEU A 362 -40.42 6.56 8.69
C LEU A 362 -41.15 7.48 9.66
N LYS A 363 -40.50 8.37 10.35
CA LYS A 363 -41.15 9.35 11.24
C LYS A 363 -42.06 10.32 10.44
N ARG A 364 -41.59 10.85 9.33
CA ARG A 364 -42.33 11.79 8.47
C ARG A 364 -43.50 11.07 7.76
N ASP A 365 -43.28 9.90 7.24
CA ASP A 365 -44.30 9.18 6.46
C ASP A 365 -45.41 8.60 7.33
N LEU A 366 -45.13 8.13 8.55
CA LEU A 366 -46.16 7.72 9.52
C LEU A 366 -47.06 8.90 9.93
N ILE A 367 -46.48 10.06 10.16
CA ILE A 367 -47.25 11.28 10.49
C ILE A 367 -48.13 11.70 9.31
N ASN A 368 -47.61 11.63 8.08
CA ASN A 368 -48.38 11.99 6.91
C ASN A 368 -49.51 10.98 6.59
N LEU A 369 -49.27 9.68 6.79
CA LEU A 369 -50.31 8.62 6.64
C LEU A 369 -51.37 8.75 7.73
N LEU A 370 -51.02 9.06 8.96
CA LEU A 370 -52.00 9.32 10.02
C LEU A 370 -52.82 10.59 9.76
N ARG A 371 -52.20 11.66 9.21
CA ARG A 371 -52.91 12.86 8.79
C ARG A 371 -53.85 12.64 7.61
N SER A 372 -53.47 11.84 6.61
CA SER A 372 -54.34 11.50 5.46
C SER A 372 -55.51 10.62 5.90
N ALA A 373 -55.26 9.60 6.72
CA ALA A 373 -56.34 8.76 7.28
C ALA A 373 -57.32 9.54 8.19
N SER A 374 -56.80 10.55 8.93
CA SER A 374 -57.66 11.43 9.73
C SER A 374 -58.49 12.38 8.86
N ARG A 375 -57.96 12.85 7.73
CA ARG A 375 -58.72 13.64 6.75
C ARG A 375 -59.81 12.85 6.06
N GLU A 376 -59.54 11.62 5.64
CA GLU A 376 -60.60 10.74 5.03
C GLU A 376 -61.71 10.44 6.02
N LYS A 377 -61.42 10.16 7.28
CA LYS A 377 -62.45 9.98 8.31
C LYS A 377 -63.25 11.26 8.55
N GLY A 378 -62.66 12.44 8.43
CA GLY A 378 -63.37 13.72 8.52
C GLY A 378 -64.35 13.93 7.36
N ILE A 379 -63.92 13.58 6.12
CA ILE A 379 -64.77 13.69 4.93
C ILE A 379 -65.88 12.67 4.96
N PHE A 380 -65.73 11.46 5.47
CA PHE A 380 -66.78 10.47 5.64
C PHE A 380 -67.80 10.90 6.69
N ARG A 381 -67.39 11.52 7.80
CA ARG A 381 -68.28 12.04 8.83
C ARG A 381 -69.12 13.23 8.34
N SER A 382 -68.54 14.13 7.54
CA SER A 382 -69.30 15.24 6.96
C SER A 382 -70.36 14.76 5.97
N ARG A 383 -70.06 13.79 5.08
CA ARG A 383 -70.98 13.21 4.14
C ARG A 383 -72.13 12.44 4.81
N PHE A 384 -71.93 11.79 5.94
CA PHE A 384 -72.96 11.13 6.70
C PHE A 384 -73.89 12.10 7.46
N ARG A 385 -73.38 13.31 7.78
CA ARG A 385 -74.24 14.34 8.45
C ARG A 385 -75.21 15.01 7.46
N ASP A 386 -74.74 15.19 6.22
CA ASP A 386 -75.63 15.84 5.18
C ASP A 386 -76.73 14.92 4.65
N ILE A 387 -76.70 13.61 4.89
CA ILE A 387 -77.66 12.64 4.52
C ILE A 387 -78.82 12.54 5.56
N HIS A 388 -78.59 13.01 6.81
CA HIS A 388 -79.63 12.96 7.86
C HIS A 388 -80.31 14.31 8.16
N THR A 389 -79.95 15.38 7.43
CA THR A 389 -80.57 16.71 7.60
C THR A 389 -81.31 17.23 6.39
N GLY A 390 -81.58 16.35 5.37
CA GLY A 390 -82.45 16.65 4.19
C GLY A 390 -83.77 16.00 4.23
#